data_722d554c5a52995fad1841b1d7836720
#
_entry.id   722d554c5a52995fad1841b1d7836720
#
_cell.length_a   1.000
_cell.length_b   1.000
_cell.length_c   1.000
_cell.angle_alpha   90.00
_cell.angle_beta   90.00
_cell.angle_gamma   90.00
#
_symmetry.space_group_name_H-M   'P 1'
#
loop_
_entity.id
_entity.type
_entity.pdbx_description
1 polymer ?
#
loop_
_entity_poly.entity_id
_entity_poly.type
_entity_poly.pdbx_seq_one_letter_code
_entity_poly.pdbx_strand_id
1 'polypeptide(L)'
;MKAKNKWSNLVIAIGLVLVFFSAPHLIDDFLYGIPEEFGLTNQQTQVLAGVFHVQLIVFFVLVARERRAGYYGTLFWGTFLALAGILKHLPEIMKPEPYWSGIFSETLIIGMIIVGIALALISILALRSFMEAGQEV
;
A
#
# COMPACT_ATOMS: atom_id res chain seq x y z
N MET A 1 -19.39 24.81 -6.43
CA MET A 1 -18.19 23.90 -6.41
C MET A 1 -18.20 23.17 -5.08
N LYS A 2 -18.17 21.82 -5.08
CA LYS A 2 -18.00 21.09 -3.81
C LYS A 2 -16.61 21.40 -3.22
N ALA A 3 -16.56 21.67 -1.92
CA ALA A 3 -15.28 21.87 -1.24
C ALA A 3 -14.42 20.58 -1.39
N LYS A 4 -13.16 20.76 -1.77
CA LYS A 4 -12.22 19.62 -1.90
C LYS A 4 -11.95 19.02 -0.53
N ASN A 5 -11.98 17.68 -0.43
CA ASN A 5 -11.64 17.00 0.81
C ASN A 5 -10.19 17.33 1.21
N LYS A 6 -9.99 17.87 2.41
CA LYS A 6 -8.67 18.29 2.91
C LYS A 6 -7.64 17.14 2.96
N TRP A 7 -8.10 15.91 2.97
CA TRP A 7 -7.26 14.72 3.04
C TRP A 7 -6.80 14.18 1.67
N SER A 8 -7.41 14.60 0.54
CA SER A 8 -7.16 14.02 -0.78
C SER A 8 -5.69 14.07 -1.17
N ASN A 9 -5.06 15.23 -1.04
CA ASN A 9 -3.65 15.40 -1.40
C ASN A 9 -2.74 14.55 -0.49
N LEU A 10 -3.09 14.42 0.79
CA LEU A 10 -2.31 13.63 1.75
C LEU A 10 -2.43 12.12 1.46
N VAL A 11 -3.64 11.63 1.13
CA VAL A 11 -3.85 10.24 0.71
C VAL A 11 -3.02 9.91 -0.53
N ILE A 12 -3.01 10.78 -1.54
CA ILE A 12 -2.22 10.59 -2.75
C ILE A 12 -0.72 10.62 -2.43
N ALA A 13 -0.25 11.61 -1.66
CA ALA A 13 1.17 11.73 -1.32
C ALA A 13 1.68 10.50 -0.55
N ILE A 14 0.97 10.05 0.49
CA ILE A 14 1.33 8.86 1.26
C ILE A 14 1.23 7.60 0.39
N GLY A 15 0.21 7.52 -0.49
CA GLY A 15 0.09 6.42 -1.43
C GLY A 15 1.25 6.33 -2.42
N LEU A 16 1.78 7.46 -2.91
CA LEU A 16 2.97 7.48 -3.77
C LEU A 16 4.22 7.03 -3.00
N VAL A 17 4.35 7.41 -1.72
CA VAL A 17 5.43 6.91 -0.85
C VAL A 17 5.29 5.40 -0.65
N LEU A 18 4.07 4.87 -0.52
CA LEU A 18 3.84 3.43 -0.45
C LEU A 18 4.33 2.71 -1.73
N VAL A 19 4.05 3.27 -2.91
CA VAL A 19 4.56 2.73 -4.19
C VAL A 19 6.10 2.74 -4.21
N PHE A 20 6.71 3.79 -3.68
CA PHE A 20 8.18 3.90 -3.59
C PHE A 20 8.80 2.76 -2.76
N PHE A 21 8.16 2.29 -1.70
CA PHE A 21 8.62 1.14 -0.92
C PHE A 21 8.20 -0.20 -1.54
N SER A 22 6.97 -0.31 -2.04
CA SER A 22 6.44 -1.60 -2.52
C SER A 22 7.03 -2.05 -3.86
N ALA A 23 7.38 -1.14 -4.77
CA ALA A 23 7.91 -1.54 -6.07
C ALA A 23 9.32 -2.16 -5.98
N PRO A 24 10.31 -1.56 -5.26
CA PRO A 24 11.60 -2.21 -5.05
C PRO A 24 11.50 -3.49 -4.20
N HIS A 25 10.57 -3.53 -3.23
CA HIS A 25 10.32 -4.73 -2.44
C HIS A 25 9.87 -5.91 -3.31
N LEU A 26 8.98 -5.69 -4.26
CA LEU A 26 8.57 -6.74 -5.20
C LEU A 26 9.74 -7.25 -6.06
N ILE A 27 10.67 -6.39 -6.45
CA ILE A 27 11.89 -6.80 -7.16
C ILE A 27 12.74 -7.70 -6.25
N ASP A 28 12.88 -7.33 -4.97
CA ASP A 28 13.59 -8.11 -3.97
C ASP A 28 12.95 -9.49 -3.78
N ASP A 29 11.61 -9.57 -3.67
CA ASP A 29 10.85 -10.83 -3.63
C ASP A 29 11.15 -11.75 -4.81
N PHE A 30 11.24 -11.21 -6.02
CA PHE A 30 11.62 -12.00 -7.21
C PHE A 30 13.03 -12.55 -7.15
N LEU A 31 13.97 -11.77 -6.62
CA LEU A 31 15.38 -12.18 -6.51
C LEU A 31 15.57 -13.30 -5.48
N TYR A 32 14.72 -13.37 -4.47
CA TYR A 32 14.80 -14.34 -3.38
C TYR A 32 13.77 -15.49 -3.48
N GLY A 33 13.08 -15.62 -4.61
CA GLY A 33 12.23 -16.78 -4.90
C GLY A 33 10.96 -16.84 -4.08
N ILE A 34 10.48 -15.71 -3.56
CA ILE A 34 9.26 -15.68 -2.74
C ILE A 34 8.01 -16.11 -3.51
N PRO A 35 7.85 -15.80 -4.80
CA PRO A 35 6.70 -16.29 -5.58
C PRO A 35 6.55 -17.81 -5.54
N GLU A 36 7.66 -18.53 -5.62
CA GLU A 36 7.70 -20.00 -5.63
C GLU A 36 7.21 -20.59 -4.30
N GLU A 37 7.41 -19.94 -3.17
CA GLU A 37 6.88 -20.35 -1.87
C GLU A 37 5.34 -20.36 -1.86
N PHE A 38 4.72 -19.52 -2.68
CA PHE A 38 3.26 -19.46 -2.86
C PHE A 38 2.76 -20.29 -4.03
N GLY A 39 3.63 -21.10 -4.66
CA GLY A 39 3.30 -21.91 -5.83
C GLY A 39 3.04 -21.08 -7.10
N LEU A 40 3.54 -19.85 -7.14
CA LEU A 40 3.41 -18.95 -8.28
C LEU A 40 4.70 -18.94 -9.10
N THR A 41 4.56 -18.83 -10.42
CA THR A 41 5.70 -18.53 -11.28
C THR A 41 6.04 -17.05 -11.21
N ASN A 42 7.29 -16.68 -11.49
CA ASN A 42 7.70 -15.28 -11.59
C ASN A 42 6.82 -14.49 -12.57
N GLN A 43 6.42 -15.10 -13.71
CA GLN A 43 5.54 -14.45 -14.67
C GLN A 43 4.15 -14.14 -14.09
N GLN A 44 3.55 -15.08 -13.36
CA GLN A 44 2.25 -14.87 -12.71
C GLN A 44 2.35 -13.74 -11.68
N THR A 45 3.40 -13.73 -10.88
CA THR A 45 3.61 -12.69 -9.87
C THR A 45 3.88 -11.32 -10.48
N GLN A 46 4.62 -11.24 -11.60
CA GLN A 46 4.80 -9.99 -12.34
C GLN A 46 3.47 -9.42 -12.84
N VAL A 47 2.59 -10.27 -13.38
CA VAL A 47 1.24 -9.85 -13.80
C VAL A 47 0.44 -9.35 -12.60
N LEU A 48 0.43 -10.08 -11.49
CA LEU A 48 -0.27 -9.66 -10.26
C LEU A 48 0.28 -8.33 -9.72
N ALA A 49 1.60 -8.17 -9.68
CA ALA A 49 2.26 -6.93 -9.28
C ALA A 49 1.87 -5.75 -10.18
N GLY A 50 1.83 -5.97 -11.50
CA GLY A 50 1.39 -4.97 -12.47
C GLY A 50 -0.07 -4.58 -12.22
N VAL A 51 -0.97 -5.55 -12.06
CA VAL A 51 -2.39 -5.30 -11.74
C VAL A 51 -2.54 -4.51 -10.44
N PHE A 52 -1.79 -4.88 -9.40
CA PHE A 52 -1.78 -4.15 -8.13
C PHE A 52 -1.40 -2.67 -8.30
N HIS A 53 -0.30 -2.36 -9.00
CA HIS A 53 0.13 -0.98 -9.20
C HIS A 53 -0.85 -0.18 -10.07
N VAL A 54 -1.42 -0.81 -11.11
CA VAL A 54 -2.48 -0.17 -11.92
C VAL A 54 -3.71 0.15 -11.06
N GLN A 55 -4.14 -0.75 -10.18
CA GLN A 55 -5.25 -0.49 -9.26
C GLN A 55 -4.95 0.69 -8.32
N LEU A 56 -3.73 0.78 -7.76
CA LEU A 56 -3.34 1.92 -6.93
C LEU A 56 -3.45 3.25 -7.70
N ILE A 57 -2.95 3.30 -8.94
CA ILE A 57 -3.06 4.48 -9.80
C ILE A 57 -4.54 4.85 -10.03
N VAL A 58 -5.38 3.86 -10.34
CA VAL A 58 -6.83 4.09 -10.52
C VAL A 58 -7.44 4.66 -9.25
N PHE A 59 -7.11 4.13 -8.07
CA PHE A 59 -7.61 4.67 -6.80
C PHE A 59 -7.11 6.07 -6.52
N PHE A 60 -5.85 6.41 -6.85
CA PHE A 60 -5.37 7.79 -6.72
C PHE A 60 -6.12 8.76 -7.64
N VAL A 61 -6.44 8.36 -8.88
CA VAL A 61 -7.28 9.15 -9.79
C VAL A 61 -8.68 9.32 -9.22
N LEU A 62 -9.27 8.29 -8.62
CA LEU A 62 -10.58 8.37 -7.96
C LEU A 62 -10.55 9.28 -6.73
N VAL A 63 -9.48 9.23 -5.92
CA VAL A 63 -9.26 10.16 -4.81
C VAL A 63 -9.15 11.60 -5.31
N ALA A 64 -8.35 11.85 -6.36
CA ALA A 64 -8.22 13.18 -6.96
C ALA A 64 -9.56 13.73 -7.50
N ARG A 65 -10.48 12.83 -7.90
CA ARG A 65 -11.85 13.15 -8.35
C ARG A 65 -12.87 13.14 -7.21
N GLU A 66 -12.45 13.11 -5.96
CA GLU A 66 -13.31 13.09 -4.76
C GLU A 66 -14.34 11.94 -4.78
N ARG A 67 -13.94 10.77 -5.27
CA ARG A 67 -14.80 9.58 -5.30
C ARG A 67 -14.52 8.68 -4.10
N ARG A 68 -15.55 8.33 -3.31
CA ARG A 68 -15.44 7.44 -2.13
C ARG A 68 -14.72 6.13 -2.45
N ALA A 69 -14.96 5.56 -3.63
CA ALA A 69 -14.30 4.32 -4.08
C ALA A 69 -12.77 4.41 -4.06
N GLY A 70 -12.18 5.59 -4.36
CA GLY A 70 -10.74 5.81 -4.27
C GLY A 70 -10.22 5.64 -2.85
N TYR A 71 -10.91 6.22 -1.87
CA TYR A 71 -10.52 6.12 -0.45
C TYR A 71 -10.72 4.71 0.12
N TYR A 72 -11.78 3.99 -0.31
CA TYR A 72 -11.93 2.57 0.06
C TYR A 72 -10.80 1.71 -0.55
N GLY A 73 -10.43 1.98 -1.80
CA GLY A 73 -9.33 1.27 -2.44
C GLY A 73 -7.97 1.53 -1.77
N THR A 74 -7.68 2.79 -1.42
CA THR A 74 -6.43 3.14 -0.70
C THR A 74 -6.43 2.59 0.74
N LEU A 75 -7.57 2.58 1.42
CA LEU A 75 -7.73 1.92 2.72
C LEU A 75 -7.45 0.43 2.63
N PHE A 76 -8.05 -0.25 1.65
CA PHE A 76 -7.84 -1.69 1.43
C PHE A 76 -6.36 -2.01 1.20
N TRP A 77 -5.72 -1.34 0.26
CA TRP A 77 -4.34 -1.62 -0.08
C TRP A 77 -3.34 -1.22 1.00
N GLY A 78 -3.57 -0.09 1.68
CA GLY A 78 -2.76 0.30 2.84
C GLY A 78 -2.80 -0.75 3.95
N THR A 79 -4.02 -1.22 4.29
CA THR A 79 -4.22 -2.29 5.29
C THR A 79 -3.60 -3.60 4.84
N PHE A 80 -3.85 -4.02 3.59
CA PHE A 80 -3.36 -5.29 3.05
C PHE A 80 -1.84 -5.38 3.08
N LEU A 81 -1.15 -4.34 2.57
CA LEU A 81 0.33 -4.33 2.54
C LEU A 81 0.94 -4.25 3.94
N ALA A 82 0.34 -3.47 4.84
CA ALA A 82 0.79 -3.43 6.22
C ALA A 82 0.66 -4.80 6.90
N LEU A 83 -0.49 -5.47 6.76
CA LEU A 83 -0.72 -6.80 7.32
C LEU A 83 0.18 -7.86 6.68
N ALA A 84 0.34 -7.86 5.36
CA ALA A 84 1.25 -8.76 4.67
C ALA A 84 2.69 -8.61 5.16
N GLY A 85 3.17 -7.37 5.29
CA GLY A 85 4.49 -7.06 5.85
C GLY A 85 4.64 -7.57 7.29
N ILE A 86 3.66 -7.31 8.15
CA ILE A 86 3.69 -7.76 9.56
C ILE A 86 3.65 -9.28 9.65
N LEU A 87 2.76 -9.94 8.92
CA LEU A 87 2.53 -11.38 9.11
C LEU A 87 3.57 -12.25 8.41
N LYS A 88 4.05 -11.84 7.22
CA LYS A 88 5.00 -12.63 6.43
C LYS A 88 6.45 -12.25 6.71
N HIS A 89 6.76 -10.97 6.75
CA HIS A 89 8.16 -10.52 6.74
C HIS A 89 8.71 -10.15 8.12
N LEU A 90 7.90 -9.56 9.01
CA LEU A 90 8.41 -9.16 10.32
C LEU A 90 8.96 -10.32 11.16
N PRO A 91 8.36 -11.54 11.19
CA PRO A 91 8.93 -12.68 11.87
C PRO A 91 10.28 -13.12 11.31
N GLU A 92 10.49 -12.98 9.99
CA GLU A 92 11.76 -13.32 9.33
C GLU A 92 12.85 -12.30 9.65
N ILE A 93 12.52 -10.99 9.66
CA ILE A 93 13.43 -9.90 10.03
C ILE A 93 13.91 -10.04 11.49
N MET A 94 13.09 -10.62 12.37
CA MET A 94 13.45 -10.82 13.79
C MET A 94 14.38 -12.02 14.03
N LYS A 95 14.70 -12.83 13.02
CA LYS A 95 15.69 -13.90 13.14
C LYS A 95 17.12 -13.32 13.18
N PRO A 96 18.07 -14.07 13.79
CA PRO A 96 19.45 -13.61 13.86
C PRO A 96 20.20 -13.62 12.53
N GLU A 97 19.72 -14.36 11.53
CA GLU A 97 20.30 -14.39 10.20
C GLU A 97 19.95 -13.11 9.40
N PRO A 98 20.85 -12.65 8.52
CA PRO A 98 20.55 -11.50 7.66
C PRO A 98 19.30 -11.75 6.81
N TYR A 99 18.38 -10.79 6.82
CA TYR A 99 17.19 -10.85 5.99
C TYR A 99 17.54 -10.49 4.54
N TRP A 100 17.43 -11.41 3.61
CA TRP A 100 17.64 -11.29 2.14
C TRP A 100 18.79 -10.34 1.76
N SER A 101 18.49 -9.14 1.17
CA SER A 101 19.49 -8.10 0.88
C SER A 101 19.93 -7.30 2.12
N GLY A 102 19.67 -7.81 3.32
CA GLY A 102 20.02 -7.17 4.59
C GLY A 102 19.27 -5.89 4.85
N ILE A 103 19.92 -4.87 5.35
CA ILE A 103 19.32 -3.58 5.74
C ILE A 103 18.46 -2.96 4.64
N PHE A 104 18.77 -3.19 3.37
CA PHE A 104 17.96 -2.67 2.26
C PHE A 104 16.56 -3.29 2.27
N SER A 105 16.46 -4.64 2.26
CA SER A 105 15.18 -5.36 2.33
C SER A 105 14.39 -5.00 3.59
N GLU A 106 15.06 -4.97 4.74
CA GLU A 106 14.44 -4.61 6.02
C GLU A 106 13.84 -3.20 5.97
N THR A 107 14.57 -2.23 5.40
CA THR A 107 14.10 -0.86 5.25
C THR A 107 12.86 -0.78 4.35
N LEU A 108 12.83 -1.53 3.25
CA LEU A 108 11.68 -1.56 2.34
C LEU A 108 10.42 -2.11 3.04
N ILE A 109 10.56 -3.20 3.78
CA ILE A 109 9.45 -3.83 4.51
C ILE A 109 8.94 -2.93 5.63
N ILE A 110 9.83 -2.44 6.49
CA ILE A 110 9.45 -1.57 7.62
C ILE A 110 8.81 -0.29 7.08
N GLY A 111 9.38 0.31 6.03
CA GLY A 111 8.81 1.48 5.36
C GLY A 111 7.41 1.18 4.80
N MET A 112 7.22 0.05 4.12
CA MET A 112 5.94 -0.38 3.58
C MET A 112 4.89 -0.58 4.68
N ILE A 113 5.25 -1.20 5.81
CA ILE A 113 4.35 -1.39 6.96
C ILE A 113 3.91 -0.04 7.52
N ILE A 114 4.86 0.86 7.83
CA ILE A 114 4.57 2.17 8.43
C ILE A 114 3.70 3.01 7.50
N VAL A 115 4.08 3.10 6.23
CA VAL A 115 3.37 3.90 5.24
C VAL A 115 2.02 3.29 4.90
N GLY A 116 1.89 1.96 4.87
CA GLY A 116 0.63 1.25 4.71
C GLY A 116 -0.36 1.56 5.83
N ILE A 117 0.09 1.52 7.10
CA ILE A 117 -0.72 1.92 8.26
C ILE A 117 -1.14 3.40 8.14
N ALA A 118 -0.20 4.29 7.80
CA ALA A 118 -0.49 5.70 7.65
C ALA A 118 -1.54 5.95 6.54
N LEU A 119 -1.41 5.27 5.39
CA LEU A 119 -2.37 5.37 4.29
C LEU A 119 -3.76 4.89 4.71
N ALA A 120 -3.85 3.78 5.44
CA ALA A 120 -5.11 3.26 5.95
C ALA A 120 -5.78 4.26 6.90
N LEU A 121 -5.05 4.80 7.87
CA LEU A 121 -5.56 5.78 8.84
C LEU A 121 -6.05 7.06 8.17
N ILE A 122 -5.28 7.63 7.25
CA ILE A 122 -5.67 8.86 6.54
C ILE A 122 -6.87 8.60 5.62
N SER A 123 -6.96 7.42 5.00
CA SER A 123 -8.12 7.05 4.19
C SER A 123 -9.40 6.94 5.04
N ILE A 124 -9.31 6.44 6.29
CA ILE A 124 -10.42 6.42 7.24
C ILE A 124 -10.86 7.86 7.59
N LEU A 125 -9.91 8.76 7.90
CA LEU A 125 -10.22 10.15 8.20
C LEU A 125 -10.87 10.86 7.01
N ALA A 126 -10.40 10.60 5.80
CA ALA A 126 -11.01 11.11 4.58
C ALA A 126 -12.45 10.61 4.39
N LEU A 127 -12.71 9.32 4.62
CA LEU A 127 -14.06 8.75 4.53
C LEU A 127 -15.01 9.32 5.60
N ARG A 128 -14.53 9.54 6.82
CA ARG A 128 -15.33 10.18 7.88
C ARG A 128 -15.75 11.59 7.49
N SER A 129 -14.84 12.39 6.91
CA SER A 129 -15.18 13.75 6.47
C SER A 129 -16.24 13.79 5.37
N PHE A 130 -16.37 12.73 4.56
CA PHE A 130 -17.48 12.62 3.60
C PHE A 130 -18.83 12.33 4.27
N MET A 131 -18.84 11.60 5.37
CA MET A 131 -20.09 11.30 6.09
C MET A 131 -20.60 12.55 6.81
N GLU A 132 -19.71 13.30 7.44
CA GLU A 132 -20.04 14.56 8.10
C GLU A 132 -20.62 15.59 7.10
N ALA A 133 -19.97 15.80 5.95
CA ALA A 133 -20.43 16.71 4.91
C ALA A 133 -21.79 16.29 4.26
N GLY A 134 -22.15 15.01 4.32
CA GLY A 134 -23.44 14.49 3.80
C GLY A 134 -24.60 14.58 4.79
N GLN A 135 -24.34 14.89 6.06
CA GLN A 135 -25.35 15.08 7.10
C GLN A 135 -25.82 16.54 7.23
N GLU A 136 -25.11 17.49 6.61
CA GLU A 136 -25.43 18.93 6.63
C GLU A 136 -26.40 19.37 5.51
N VAL A 137 -27.00 18.40 4.77
CA VAL A 137 -28.00 18.61 3.70
C VAL A 137 -29.31 17.97 4.10
#